data_11b6d07a908cc7665a4026ecc49a5dea
#
_entry.id   11b6d07a908cc7665a4026ecc49a5dea
#
_cell.length_a   1.000
_cell.length_b   1.000
_cell.length_c   1.000
_cell.angle_alpha   90.00
_cell.angle_beta   90.00
_cell.angle_gamma   90.00
#
_symmetry.space_group_name_H-M   'P 1'
#
loop_
_entity.id
_entity.type
_entity.pdbx_description
1 polymer ?
#
loop_
_entity_poly.entity_id
_entity_poly.type
_entity_poly.pdbx_seq_one_letter_code
_entity_poly.pdbx_strand_id
1 'polypeptide(L)'
;KMAFAYDEMWGDEADFTDLKTHIEDNNRFSGNGISTVFAAYMNYGKAGSLGSFNAPGVILTDAVMFALGGSHLELGEHMLCNEYFPNSSLGMTTELQNAMVAYYDFMTAYENLLRDGGEFNDVEVTSADGKLGIKPWAPERGKAITLCRKVGDRQVVHILNFTQANSLSWRDMDGTMPEPAQISEASVDINVTGNISSVWMASPDIDGGACKKLDFKQNSGKVRITMPSLKYWNMIVLEYE
;
A
#
# COMPACT_ATOMS: atom_id res chain seq x y z
N LYS A 1 -26.82 -11.09 -0.50
CA LYS A 1 -25.71 -10.43 -1.21
C LYS A 1 -24.57 -10.29 -0.22
N MET A 2 -23.40 -10.84 -0.50
CA MET A 2 -22.21 -10.63 0.34
C MET A 2 -21.79 -9.16 0.22
N ALA A 3 -21.34 -8.58 1.33
CA ALA A 3 -20.83 -7.19 1.35
C ALA A 3 -19.32 -7.15 1.05
N PHE A 4 -18.59 -8.23 1.39
CA PHE A 4 -17.15 -8.37 1.17
C PHE A 4 -16.78 -9.86 1.05
N ALA A 5 -15.61 -10.15 0.50
CA ALA A 5 -14.95 -11.44 0.58
C ALA A 5 -14.03 -11.45 1.80
N TYR A 6 -14.29 -12.38 2.72
CA TYR A 6 -13.34 -12.69 3.79
C TYR A 6 -12.34 -13.69 3.22
N ASP A 7 -11.06 -13.35 3.31
CA ASP A 7 -9.98 -14.14 2.74
C ASP A 7 -8.93 -14.44 3.81
N GLU A 8 -8.81 -15.70 4.18
CA GLU A 8 -7.92 -16.15 5.23
C GLU A 8 -6.60 -16.62 4.64
N MET A 9 -5.53 -15.86 4.87
CA MET A 9 -4.22 -16.08 4.28
C MET A 9 -3.38 -17.07 5.09
N TRP A 10 -3.09 -18.22 4.50
CA TRP A 10 -2.33 -19.31 5.14
C TRP A 10 -0.85 -19.32 4.73
N GLY A 11 -0.10 -20.29 5.32
CA GLY A 11 1.36 -20.33 5.25
C GLY A 11 2.00 -20.39 3.87
N ASP A 12 1.31 -20.95 2.90
CA ASP A 12 1.84 -21.10 1.53
C ASP A 12 1.68 -19.85 0.66
N GLU A 13 0.88 -18.87 1.11
CA GLU A 13 0.56 -17.62 0.41
C GLU A 13 1.21 -16.43 1.12
N ALA A 14 2.53 -16.47 1.21
CA ALA A 14 3.29 -15.56 2.06
C ALA A 14 3.89 -14.36 1.33
N ASP A 15 3.91 -14.34 0.01
CA ASP A 15 4.51 -13.26 -0.76
C ASP A 15 3.54 -12.08 -0.95
N PHE A 16 4.06 -10.86 -1.05
CA PHE A 16 3.23 -9.69 -1.37
C PHE A 16 2.44 -9.83 -2.68
N THR A 17 2.94 -10.63 -3.63
CA THR A 17 2.24 -10.91 -4.88
C THR A 17 0.97 -11.71 -4.70
N ASP A 18 0.89 -12.56 -3.66
CA ASP A 18 -0.30 -13.36 -3.35
C ASP A 18 -1.47 -12.45 -2.96
N LEU A 19 -1.21 -11.37 -2.21
CA LEU A 19 -2.24 -10.38 -1.85
C LEU A 19 -2.94 -9.81 -3.10
N LYS A 20 -2.17 -9.47 -4.14
CA LYS A 20 -2.73 -8.95 -5.38
C LYS A 20 -3.54 -10.02 -6.12
N THR A 21 -3.05 -11.24 -6.17
CA THR A 21 -3.73 -12.38 -6.82
C THR A 21 -5.09 -12.61 -6.19
N HIS A 22 -5.18 -12.66 -4.86
CA HIS A 22 -6.45 -12.83 -4.15
C HIS A 22 -7.44 -11.70 -4.43
N ILE A 23 -6.99 -10.46 -4.42
CA ILE A 23 -7.84 -9.31 -4.73
C ILE A 23 -8.36 -9.38 -6.18
N GLU A 24 -7.48 -9.68 -7.15
CA GLU A 24 -7.86 -9.80 -8.56
C GLU A 24 -8.83 -10.96 -8.79
N ASP A 25 -8.65 -12.09 -8.12
CA ASP A 25 -9.57 -13.22 -8.18
C ASP A 25 -10.93 -12.88 -7.60
N ASN A 26 -10.98 -12.26 -6.41
CA ASN A 26 -12.23 -11.82 -5.80
C ASN A 26 -12.94 -10.77 -6.66
N ASN A 27 -12.22 -9.83 -7.25
CA ASN A 27 -12.77 -8.86 -8.19
C ASN A 27 -13.35 -9.56 -9.43
N ARG A 28 -12.63 -10.50 -10.02
CA ARG A 28 -13.08 -11.27 -11.18
C ARG A 28 -14.32 -12.09 -10.88
N PHE A 29 -14.36 -12.82 -9.78
CA PHE A 29 -15.50 -13.67 -9.39
C PHE A 29 -16.73 -12.86 -9.00
N SER A 30 -16.56 -11.68 -8.45
CA SER A 30 -17.67 -10.82 -8.02
C SER A 30 -18.11 -9.79 -9.07
N GLY A 31 -17.39 -9.68 -10.21
CA GLY A 31 -17.58 -8.61 -11.18
C GLY A 31 -17.29 -7.22 -10.58
N ASN A 32 -16.23 -7.10 -9.79
CA ASN A 32 -15.86 -5.91 -9.00
C ASN A 32 -16.94 -5.47 -7.98
N GLY A 33 -17.79 -6.40 -7.56
CA GLY A 33 -18.95 -6.10 -6.71
C GLY A 33 -18.74 -6.22 -5.21
N ILE A 34 -17.57 -6.75 -4.77
CA ILE A 34 -17.22 -6.94 -3.36
C ILE A 34 -15.77 -6.59 -3.11
N SER A 35 -15.47 -6.12 -1.89
CA SER A 35 -14.11 -5.84 -1.43
C SER A 35 -13.49 -7.06 -0.76
N THR A 36 -12.18 -7.16 -0.76
CA THR A 36 -11.43 -8.21 -0.04
C THR A 36 -11.03 -7.71 1.34
N VAL A 37 -11.34 -8.52 2.37
CA VAL A 37 -10.90 -8.32 3.75
C VAL A 37 -10.01 -9.50 4.12
N PHE A 38 -8.73 -9.24 4.34
CA PHE A 38 -7.76 -10.26 4.69
C PHE A 38 -7.75 -10.54 6.19
N ALA A 39 -7.88 -11.80 6.55
CA ALA A 39 -7.43 -12.32 7.83
C ALA A 39 -5.99 -12.82 7.64
N ALA A 40 -5.03 -11.91 7.76
CA ALA A 40 -3.63 -12.16 7.47
C ALA A 40 -2.81 -12.23 8.76
N TYR A 41 -2.23 -13.40 9.03
CA TYR A 41 -1.53 -13.70 10.28
C TYR A 41 -0.06 -13.28 10.17
N MET A 42 0.29 -12.19 10.88
CA MET A 42 1.63 -11.60 10.86
C MET A 42 2.44 -11.97 12.10
N ASN A 43 3.75 -11.97 11.98
CA ASN A 43 4.70 -12.25 13.05
C ASN A 43 4.44 -13.59 13.77
N TYR A 44 3.98 -14.58 13.02
CA TYR A 44 3.60 -15.90 13.54
C TYR A 44 4.72 -16.55 14.37
N GLY A 45 5.99 -16.43 13.96
CA GLY A 45 7.14 -16.95 14.69
C GLY A 45 7.31 -16.37 16.10
N LYS A 46 6.72 -15.21 16.37
CA LYS A 46 6.74 -14.56 17.71
C LYS A 46 5.52 -14.91 18.55
N ALA A 47 4.48 -15.52 17.99
CA ALA A 47 3.18 -15.73 18.65
C ALA A 47 3.24 -16.67 19.87
N GLY A 48 4.32 -17.43 20.06
CA GLY A 48 4.52 -18.33 21.19
C GLY A 48 4.84 -17.65 22.52
N SER A 49 5.05 -16.35 22.56
CA SER A 49 5.37 -15.59 23.77
C SER A 49 4.77 -14.20 23.77
N LEU A 50 4.60 -13.61 24.95
CA LEU A 50 4.11 -12.24 25.07
C LEU A 50 5.10 -11.25 24.45
N GLY A 51 4.59 -10.28 23.70
CA GLY A 51 5.40 -9.26 23.04
C GLY A 51 4.59 -8.28 22.22
N SER A 52 5.26 -7.64 21.27
CA SER A 52 4.63 -6.69 20.35
C SER A 52 4.86 -7.10 18.91
N PHE A 53 3.90 -6.74 18.05
CA PHE A 53 4.07 -6.80 16.60
C PHE A 53 5.26 -5.93 16.16
N ASN A 54 5.89 -6.31 15.06
CA ASN A 54 6.86 -5.49 14.37
C ASN A 54 6.13 -4.40 13.56
N ALA A 55 6.05 -3.19 14.09
CA ALA A 55 5.33 -2.08 13.47
C ALA A 55 5.72 -1.83 12.00
N PRO A 56 7.02 -1.78 11.63
CA PRO A 56 7.42 -1.60 10.23
C PRO A 56 6.87 -2.67 9.27
N GLY A 57 6.86 -3.93 9.68
CA GLY A 57 6.33 -5.02 8.86
C GLY A 57 4.82 -4.89 8.64
N VAL A 58 4.07 -4.61 9.72
CA VAL A 58 2.62 -4.42 9.65
C VAL A 58 2.27 -3.22 8.77
N ILE A 59 2.90 -2.06 9.00
CA ILE A 59 2.61 -0.82 8.24
C ILE A 59 2.91 -1.02 6.74
N LEU A 60 4.02 -1.67 6.38
CA LEU A 60 4.33 -1.93 4.98
C LEU A 60 3.30 -2.88 4.34
N THR A 61 2.86 -3.91 5.08
CA THR A 61 1.85 -4.85 4.61
C THR A 61 0.51 -4.16 4.38
N ASP A 62 0.07 -3.32 5.30
CA ASP A 62 -1.17 -2.57 5.17
C ASP A 62 -1.09 -1.52 4.04
N ALA A 63 0.06 -0.88 3.88
CA ALA A 63 0.29 0.00 2.72
C ALA A 63 0.06 -0.73 1.40
N VAL A 64 0.54 -1.97 1.28
CA VAL A 64 0.32 -2.80 0.08
C VAL A 64 -1.13 -3.23 -0.04
N MET A 65 -1.73 -3.77 1.02
CA MET A 65 -3.13 -4.22 0.98
C MET A 65 -4.08 -3.09 0.59
N PHE A 66 -3.91 -1.91 1.17
CA PHE A 66 -4.79 -0.77 0.93
C PHE A 66 -4.54 -0.14 -0.46
N ALA A 67 -3.30 -0.06 -0.92
CA ALA A 67 -2.99 0.36 -2.28
C ALA A 67 -3.59 -0.59 -3.34
N LEU A 68 -3.71 -1.87 -3.02
CA LEU A 68 -4.38 -2.88 -3.85
C LEU A 68 -5.92 -2.79 -3.76
N GLY A 69 -6.48 -2.07 -2.79
CA GLY A 69 -7.91 -1.95 -2.55
C GLY A 69 -8.52 -3.02 -1.64
N GLY A 70 -7.68 -3.75 -0.91
CA GLY A 70 -8.09 -4.65 0.16
C GLY A 70 -8.09 -3.95 1.53
N SER A 71 -8.44 -4.71 2.56
CA SER A 71 -8.33 -4.31 3.97
C SER A 71 -7.79 -5.46 4.81
N HIS A 72 -7.18 -5.14 5.93
CA HIS A 72 -6.66 -6.10 6.89
C HIS A 72 -7.62 -6.19 8.10
N LEU A 73 -7.86 -7.38 8.62
CA LEU A 73 -8.71 -7.56 9.80
C LEU A 73 -7.94 -7.22 11.07
N GLU A 74 -8.35 -6.13 11.72
CA GLU A 74 -7.82 -5.66 12.99
C GLU A 74 -8.75 -6.05 14.14
N LEU A 75 -8.20 -6.48 15.26
CA LEU A 75 -8.95 -6.88 16.45
C LEU A 75 -8.62 -5.98 17.65
N GLY A 76 -8.83 -4.67 17.50
CA GLY A 76 -8.46 -3.70 18.51
C GLY A 76 -6.94 -3.62 18.67
N GLU A 77 -6.43 -3.76 19.89
CA GLU A 77 -4.98 -3.75 20.16
C GLU A 77 -4.26 -5.07 19.85
N HIS A 78 -5.01 -6.11 19.49
CA HIS A 78 -4.50 -7.40 19.07
C HIS A 78 -4.84 -7.64 17.61
N MET A 79 -3.83 -7.86 16.80
CA MET A 79 -3.98 -8.32 15.42
C MET A 79 -3.93 -9.84 15.36
N LEU A 80 -4.14 -10.39 14.18
CA LEU A 80 -3.96 -11.82 13.94
C LEU A 80 -2.48 -12.18 13.86
N CYS A 81 -1.97 -12.89 14.85
CA CYS A 81 -0.59 -13.40 14.84
C CYS A 81 -0.53 -14.91 14.60
N ASN A 82 -1.60 -15.64 14.86
CA ASN A 82 -1.76 -17.03 14.45
C ASN A 82 -3.25 -17.39 14.26
N GLU A 83 -3.50 -18.52 13.61
CA GLU A 83 -4.83 -18.98 13.20
C GLU A 83 -5.73 -19.46 14.35
N TYR A 84 -5.21 -19.60 15.56
CA TYR A 84 -5.99 -20.03 16.72
C TYR A 84 -6.50 -18.82 17.49
N PHE A 85 -7.70 -18.45 17.18
CA PHE A 85 -8.38 -17.31 17.78
C PHE A 85 -9.13 -17.72 19.08
N PRO A 86 -9.13 -16.88 20.14
CA PRO A 86 -8.39 -15.61 20.21
C PRO A 86 -6.92 -15.83 20.59
N ASN A 87 -6.01 -15.17 19.88
CA ASN A 87 -4.61 -15.12 20.25
C ASN A 87 -4.19 -13.69 20.55
N SER A 88 -3.79 -13.43 21.78
CA SER A 88 -3.42 -12.11 22.30
C SER A 88 -1.98 -12.06 22.81
N SER A 89 -1.10 -12.96 22.33
CA SER A 89 0.30 -12.97 22.74
C SER A 89 1.04 -11.71 22.28
N LEU A 90 0.70 -11.19 21.08
CA LEU A 90 1.29 -9.98 20.56
C LEU A 90 0.27 -8.85 20.59
N GLY A 91 0.68 -7.69 21.10
CA GLY A 91 -0.12 -6.46 21.10
C GLY A 91 0.49 -5.40 20.18
N MET A 92 -0.28 -4.41 19.83
CA MET A 92 0.20 -3.23 19.11
C MET A 92 0.93 -2.28 20.06
N THR A 93 2.07 -1.77 19.64
CA THR A 93 2.68 -0.60 20.27
C THR A 93 1.83 0.64 20.04
N THR A 94 1.98 1.68 20.85
CA THR A 94 1.28 2.98 20.63
C THR A 94 1.59 3.56 19.23
N GLU A 95 2.81 3.36 18.75
CA GLU A 95 3.19 3.77 17.38
C GLU A 95 2.36 3.05 16.33
N LEU A 96 2.24 1.72 16.45
CA LEU A 96 1.45 0.93 15.51
C LEU A 96 -0.04 1.28 15.61
N GLN A 97 -0.60 1.45 16.80
CA GLN A 97 -1.99 1.87 16.99
C GLN A 97 -2.27 3.20 16.27
N ASN A 98 -1.38 4.19 16.44
CA ASN A 98 -1.53 5.48 15.77
C ASN A 98 -1.42 5.35 14.24
N ALA A 99 -0.50 4.53 13.75
CA ALA A 99 -0.37 4.26 12.32
C ALA A 99 -1.63 3.58 11.76
N MET A 100 -2.20 2.60 12.48
CA MET A 100 -3.43 1.92 12.05
C MET A 100 -4.60 2.91 11.92
N VAL A 101 -4.80 3.79 12.90
CA VAL A 101 -5.82 4.84 12.80
C VAL A 101 -5.60 5.69 11.54
N ALA A 102 -4.38 6.17 11.30
CA ALA A 102 -4.07 7.01 10.13
C ALA A 102 -4.30 6.26 8.81
N TYR A 103 -3.95 4.98 8.74
CA TYR A 103 -4.11 4.15 7.55
C TYR A 103 -5.58 3.84 7.24
N TYR A 104 -6.39 3.50 8.26
CA TYR A 104 -7.81 3.26 8.07
C TYR A 104 -8.59 4.54 7.78
N ASP A 105 -8.24 5.67 8.38
CA ASP A 105 -8.80 6.97 8.03
C ASP A 105 -8.48 7.33 6.58
N PHE A 106 -7.24 7.08 6.14
CA PHE A 106 -6.81 7.28 4.75
C PHE A 106 -7.58 6.37 3.79
N MET A 107 -7.68 5.08 4.10
CA MET A 107 -8.43 4.12 3.29
C MET A 107 -9.90 4.55 3.14
N THR A 108 -10.52 5.01 4.22
CA THR A 108 -11.92 5.49 4.21
C THR A 108 -12.07 6.78 3.41
N ALA A 109 -11.14 7.73 3.58
CA ALA A 109 -11.19 9.02 2.89
C ALA A 109 -11.02 8.89 1.36
N TYR A 110 -10.25 7.90 0.91
CA TYR A 110 -9.91 7.70 -0.50
C TYR A 110 -10.44 6.38 -1.09
N GLU A 111 -11.45 5.76 -0.48
CA GLU A 111 -12.00 4.47 -0.92
C GLU A 111 -12.38 4.44 -2.41
N ASN A 112 -12.86 5.57 -2.94
CA ASN A 112 -13.24 5.72 -4.35
C ASN A 112 -12.04 5.70 -5.32
N LEU A 113 -10.82 5.86 -4.85
CA LEU A 113 -9.59 5.75 -5.62
C LEU A 113 -8.83 4.45 -5.36
N LEU A 114 -9.08 3.81 -4.23
CA LEU A 114 -8.40 2.60 -3.76
C LEU A 114 -9.21 1.36 -4.08
N ARG A 115 -10.47 1.32 -3.69
CA ARG A 115 -11.31 0.12 -3.65
C ARG A 115 -12.47 0.16 -4.64
N ASP A 116 -13.23 1.25 -4.64
CA ASP A 116 -14.58 1.28 -5.22
C ASP A 116 -14.61 1.54 -6.72
N GLY A 117 -13.51 1.42 -7.41
CA GLY A 117 -13.55 1.60 -8.85
C GLY A 117 -12.20 1.51 -9.53
N GLY A 118 -12.27 1.57 -10.85
CA GLY A 118 -11.10 1.56 -11.70
C GLY A 118 -10.51 0.17 -11.91
N GLU A 119 -9.49 0.15 -12.74
CA GLU A 119 -8.79 -1.06 -13.14
C GLU A 119 -7.29 -0.84 -12.99
N PHE A 120 -6.58 -1.89 -12.60
CA PHE A 120 -5.11 -1.87 -12.62
C PHE A 120 -4.64 -1.67 -14.05
N ASN A 121 -3.61 -0.84 -14.20
CA ASN A 121 -2.99 -0.56 -15.48
C ASN A 121 -1.48 -0.36 -15.32
N ASP A 122 -0.77 -0.43 -16.42
CA ASP A 122 0.67 -0.23 -16.45
C ASP A 122 0.97 1.21 -16.89
N VAL A 123 1.65 1.94 -15.99
CA VAL A 123 2.19 3.27 -16.26
C VAL A 123 3.67 3.26 -15.92
N GLU A 124 4.49 3.65 -16.88
CA GLU A 124 5.92 3.79 -16.64
C GLU A 124 6.18 4.98 -15.72
N VAL A 125 6.88 4.71 -14.61
CA VAL A 125 7.36 5.71 -13.66
C VAL A 125 8.87 5.54 -13.50
N THR A 126 9.61 6.62 -13.66
CA THR A 126 11.06 6.60 -13.54
C THR A 126 11.57 7.68 -12.59
N SER A 127 12.71 7.43 -11.94
CA SER A 127 13.37 8.45 -11.14
C SER A 127 13.96 9.53 -12.04
N ALA A 128 13.60 10.79 -11.77
CA ALA A 128 14.10 11.91 -12.56
C ALA A 128 15.42 12.49 -12.00
N ASP A 129 15.73 12.23 -10.73
CA ASP A 129 16.91 12.74 -10.02
C ASP A 129 17.84 11.62 -9.52
N GLY A 130 17.52 10.36 -9.78
CA GLY A 130 18.31 9.20 -9.38
C GLY A 130 18.24 8.84 -7.89
N LYS A 131 17.43 9.51 -7.09
CA LYS A 131 17.30 9.23 -5.65
C LYS A 131 16.57 7.91 -5.35
N LEU A 132 15.73 7.45 -6.27
CA LEU A 132 14.93 6.24 -6.13
C LEU A 132 15.24 5.24 -7.23
N GLY A 133 15.50 4.00 -6.88
CA GLY A 133 15.39 2.89 -7.81
C GLY A 133 13.93 2.48 -7.91
N ILE A 134 13.25 2.82 -9.01
CA ILE A 134 11.81 2.56 -9.19
C ILE A 134 11.59 1.34 -10.09
N LYS A 135 10.61 0.52 -9.73
CA LYS A 135 10.12 -0.59 -10.55
C LYS A 135 8.59 -0.70 -10.51
N PRO A 136 7.95 -1.16 -11.61
CA PRO A 136 6.55 -1.55 -11.54
C PRO A 136 6.37 -2.81 -10.68
N TRP A 137 5.14 -3.08 -10.26
CA TRP A 137 4.76 -4.33 -9.62
C TRP A 137 5.23 -5.54 -10.48
N ALA A 138 5.88 -6.61 -9.95
CA ALA A 138 5.86 -7.05 -8.55
C ALA A 138 6.96 -6.41 -7.68
N PRO A 139 6.84 -6.53 -6.33
CA PRO A 139 7.85 -6.00 -5.40
C PRO A 139 9.25 -6.57 -5.61
N GLU A 140 10.25 -5.71 -5.38
CA GLU A 140 11.67 -6.07 -5.38
C GLU A 140 12.36 -5.35 -4.22
N ARG A 141 13.18 -6.08 -3.46
CA ARG A 141 13.98 -5.48 -2.36
C ARG A 141 14.94 -4.43 -2.89
N GLY A 142 15.09 -3.35 -2.14
CA GLY A 142 15.98 -2.26 -2.53
C GLY A 142 15.36 -1.27 -3.53
N LYS A 143 14.06 -1.37 -3.82
CA LYS A 143 13.36 -0.54 -4.80
C LYS A 143 12.14 0.16 -4.20
N ALA A 144 11.74 1.25 -4.81
CA ALA A 144 10.39 1.78 -4.68
C ALA A 144 9.52 1.12 -5.76
N ILE A 145 8.36 0.63 -5.39
CA ILE A 145 7.48 -0.14 -6.27
C ILE A 145 6.27 0.69 -6.66
N THR A 146 5.96 0.72 -7.94
CA THR A 146 4.77 1.40 -8.44
C THR A 146 3.65 0.42 -8.71
N LEU A 147 2.45 0.79 -8.27
CA LEU A 147 1.20 0.12 -8.57
C LEU A 147 0.24 1.19 -9.12
N CYS A 148 -0.33 0.96 -10.29
CA CYS A 148 -1.12 1.96 -10.97
C CYS A 148 -2.55 1.49 -11.21
N ARG A 149 -3.48 2.46 -11.17
CA ARG A 149 -4.91 2.21 -11.39
C ARG A 149 -5.53 3.39 -12.15
N LYS A 150 -6.34 3.08 -13.16
CA LYS A 150 -7.16 4.07 -13.86
C LYS A 150 -8.54 4.13 -13.20
N VAL A 151 -8.95 5.32 -12.75
CA VAL A 151 -10.25 5.54 -12.10
C VAL A 151 -10.94 6.73 -12.78
N GLY A 152 -11.85 6.43 -13.70
CA GLY A 152 -12.50 7.46 -14.51
C GLY A 152 -11.48 8.26 -15.33
N ASP A 153 -11.48 9.58 -15.15
CA ASP A 153 -10.54 10.53 -15.73
C ASP A 153 -9.26 10.72 -14.91
N ARG A 154 -9.01 9.88 -13.92
CA ARG A 154 -7.84 9.95 -13.04
C ARG A 154 -6.90 8.79 -13.26
N GLN A 155 -5.61 9.07 -13.25
CA GLN A 155 -4.56 8.08 -13.10
C GLN A 155 -4.05 8.12 -11.66
N VAL A 156 -4.22 7.02 -10.95
CA VAL A 156 -3.68 6.83 -9.60
C VAL A 156 -2.37 6.06 -9.72
N VAL A 157 -1.32 6.56 -9.07
CA VAL A 157 0.00 5.95 -9.00
C VAL A 157 0.39 5.81 -7.53
N HIS A 158 0.44 4.59 -7.04
CA HIS A 158 0.99 4.29 -5.72
C HIS A 158 2.48 4.09 -5.83
N ILE A 159 3.24 4.65 -4.87
CA ILE A 159 4.66 4.40 -4.69
C ILE A 159 4.86 3.81 -3.31
N LEU A 160 5.28 2.55 -3.27
CA LEU A 160 5.50 1.74 -2.07
C LEU A 160 6.99 1.58 -1.81
N ASN A 161 7.43 1.83 -0.59
CA ASN A 161 8.86 1.92 -0.25
C ASN A 161 9.43 0.58 0.24
N PHE A 162 9.96 -0.23 -0.68
CA PHE A 162 10.67 -1.47 -0.38
C PHE A 162 12.20 -1.29 -0.36
N THR A 163 12.70 -0.05 -0.30
CA THR A 163 14.15 0.23 -0.42
C THR A 163 15.00 -0.42 0.65
N GLN A 164 14.46 -0.68 1.83
CA GLN A 164 15.13 -1.38 2.91
C GLN A 164 14.50 -2.72 3.29
N ALA A 165 13.50 -3.16 2.54
CA ALA A 165 12.88 -4.46 2.81
C ALA A 165 13.91 -5.59 2.78
N ASN A 166 13.93 -6.39 3.83
CA ASN A 166 14.81 -7.56 3.95
C ASN A 166 14.16 -8.84 3.44
N SER A 167 12.85 -8.82 3.25
CA SER A 167 12.03 -9.93 2.78
C SER A 167 10.95 -9.42 1.82
N LEU A 168 10.38 -10.30 1.01
CA LEU A 168 9.17 -10.06 0.20
C LEU A 168 7.95 -10.80 0.76
N SER A 169 8.08 -11.39 1.95
CA SER A 169 6.97 -11.99 2.67
C SER A 169 6.22 -10.92 3.45
N TRP A 170 4.90 -10.79 3.17
CA TRP A 170 4.01 -9.91 3.94
C TRP A 170 3.86 -10.36 5.39
N ARG A 171 4.07 -11.65 5.68
CA ARG A 171 3.90 -12.22 7.04
C ARG A 171 4.92 -11.69 8.05
N ASP A 172 6.11 -11.27 7.60
CA ASP A 172 7.21 -10.88 8.48
C ASP A 172 7.32 -11.83 9.68
N MET A 173 7.48 -13.12 9.40
CA MET A 173 7.33 -14.24 10.36
C MET A 173 8.03 -13.99 11.68
N ASP A 174 9.28 -13.52 11.64
CA ASP A 174 10.12 -13.30 12.81
C ASP A 174 10.07 -11.85 13.32
N GLY A 175 9.25 -10.99 12.70
CA GLY A 175 9.12 -9.59 13.07
C GLY A 175 10.42 -8.82 12.88
N THR A 176 11.06 -8.96 11.73
CA THR A 176 12.39 -8.38 11.45
C THR A 176 12.40 -7.40 10.28
N MET A 177 11.26 -7.13 9.65
CA MET A 177 11.16 -6.11 8.61
C MET A 177 11.64 -4.77 9.15
N PRO A 178 12.67 -4.15 8.55
CA PRO A 178 13.18 -2.89 9.04
C PRO A 178 12.27 -1.72 8.67
N GLU A 179 12.31 -0.69 9.47
CA GLU A 179 11.67 0.58 9.14
C GLU A 179 12.35 1.20 7.88
N PRO A 180 11.57 1.56 6.84
CA PRO A 180 12.15 2.18 5.66
C PRO A 180 12.72 3.57 5.97
N ALA A 181 13.85 3.91 5.36
CA ALA A 181 14.36 5.26 5.41
C ALA A 181 13.38 6.24 4.75
N GLN A 182 13.17 7.39 5.37
CA GLN A 182 12.42 8.47 4.76
C GLN A 182 13.24 9.09 3.62
N ILE A 183 12.64 9.16 2.44
CA ILE A 183 13.26 9.75 1.25
C ILE A 183 12.59 11.10 0.99
N SER A 184 13.39 12.17 0.98
CA SER A 184 12.89 13.54 0.83
C SER A 184 13.23 14.12 -0.54
N GLU A 185 12.32 14.98 -1.05
CA GLU A 185 12.52 15.74 -2.30
C GLU A 185 12.95 14.86 -3.48
N ALA A 186 12.25 13.70 -3.66
CA ALA A 186 12.50 12.80 -4.77
C ALA A 186 11.65 13.17 -5.99
N SER A 187 12.28 13.35 -7.15
CA SER A 187 11.59 13.68 -8.39
C SER A 187 11.36 12.44 -9.24
N VAL A 188 10.16 12.34 -9.80
CA VAL A 188 9.75 11.24 -10.68
C VAL A 188 9.13 11.76 -11.96
N ASP A 189 9.32 11.01 -13.04
CA ASP A 189 8.67 11.16 -14.32
C ASP A 189 7.61 10.07 -14.48
N ILE A 190 6.38 10.46 -14.75
CA ILE A 190 5.22 9.57 -14.94
C ILE A 190 4.76 9.71 -16.39
N ASN A 191 4.71 8.61 -17.14
CA ASN A 191 4.21 8.61 -18.51
C ASN A 191 2.68 8.83 -18.53
N VAL A 192 2.23 9.70 -19.43
CA VAL A 192 0.80 10.04 -19.61
C VAL A 192 0.44 10.06 -21.08
N THR A 193 -0.81 9.75 -21.41
CA THR A 193 -1.34 9.72 -22.80
C THR A 193 -2.13 10.96 -23.20
N GLY A 194 -2.41 11.87 -22.25
CA GLY A 194 -3.21 13.09 -22.49
C GLY A 194 -2.67 14.27 -21.69
N ASN A 195 -3.38 15.40 -21.77
CA ASN A 195 -3.06 16.57 -20.97
C ASN A 195 -3.52 16.38 -19.53
N ILE A 196 -2.69 16.82 -18.61
CA ILE A 196 -2.98 16.79 -17.18
C ILE A 196 -3.36 18.18 -16.71
N SER A 197 -4.53 18.28 -16.09
CA SER A 197 -5.06 19.53 -15.51
C SER A 197 -4.56 19.75 -14.08
N SER A 198 -4.36 18.68 -13.33
CA SER A 198 -3.98 18.76 -11.91
C SER A 198 -3.19 17.51 -11.48
N VAL A 199 -2.25 17.71 -10.56
CA VAL A 199 -1.57 16.62 -9.85
C VAL A 199 -1.61 16.93 -8.37
N TRP A 200 -1.96 15.91 -7.58
CA TRP A 200 -1.91 15.97 -6.13
C TRP A 200 -1.43 14.64 -5.53
N MET A 201 -0.98 14.71 -4.30
CA MET A 201 -0.48 13.56 -3.54
C MET A 201 -1.17 13.50 -2.19
N ALA A 202 -1.41 12.31 -1.71
CA ALA A 202 -1.79 12.03 -0.33
C ALA A 202 -1.00 10.82 0.19
N SER A 203 -0.77 10.78 1.50
CA SER A 203 -0.03 9.69 2.15
C SER A 203 -0.53 9.53 3.58
N PRO A 204 -0.80 8.31 4.05
CA PRO A 204 -1.16 8.11 5.46
C PRO A 204 0.00 8.42 6.41
N ASP A 205 1.24 8.47 5.89
CA ASP A 205 2.45 8.76 6.66
C ASP A 205 2.67 10.26 6.91
N ILE A 206 1.90 11.14 6.26
CA ILE A 206 2.17 12.60 6.22
C ILE A 206 0.86 13.37 6.42
N ASP A 207 0.90 14.40 7.25
CA ASP A 207 -0.16 15.41 7.40
C ASP A 207 -1.57 14.81 7.61
N GLY A 208 -1.65 13.66 8.32
CA GLY A 208 -2.92 12.98 8.57
C GLY A 208 -3.64 12.48 7.31
N GLY A 209 -2.91 12.22 6.23
CA GLY A 209 -3.49 11.75 4.97
C GLY A 209 -4.11 12.84 4.09
N ALA A 210 -4.00 14.12 4.45
CA ALA A 210 -4.56 15.21 3.67
C ALA A 210 -3.93 15.29 2.27
N CYS A 211 -4.75 15.53 1.25
CA CYS A 211 -4.25 15.72 -0.11
C CYS A 211 -3.51 17.06 -0.25
N LYS A 212 -2.41 17.05 -0.99
CA LYS A 212 -1.58 18.20 -1.28
C LYS A 212 -1.39 18.34 -2.78
N LYS A 213 -1.77 19.48 -3.32
CA LYS A 213 -1.49 19.80 -4.74
C LYS A 213 0.02 19.86 -4.94
N LEU A 214 0.49 19.24 -6.03
CA LEU A 214 1.89 19.29 -6.45
C LEU A 214 2.06 20.17 -7.68
N ASP A 215 3.14 20.93 -7.71
CA ASP A 215 3.61 21.57 -8.93
C ASP A 215 4.13 20.49 -9.88
N PHE A 216 3.80 20.60 -11.16
CA PHE A 216 4.24 19.66 -12.17
C PHE A 216 4.67 20.33 -13.46
N LYS A 217 5.46 19.63 -14.25
CA LYS A 217 5.81 20.01 -15.61
C LYS A 217 5.46 18.85 -16.53
N GLN A 218 4.64 19.14 -17.56
CA GLN A 218 4.32 18.15 -18.58
C GLN A 218 5.08 18.47 -19.86
N ASN A 219 5.82 17.48 -20.36
CA ASN A 219 6.54 17.57 -21.62
C ASN A 219 6.70 16.19 -22.26
N SER A 220 6.49 16.11 -23.59
CA SER A 220 6.73 14.89 -24.38
C SER A 220 6.07 13.62 -23.81
N GLY A 221 4.81 13.74 -23.34
CA GLY A 221 4.07 12.58 -22.79
C GLY A 221 4.50 12.16 -21.39
N LYS A 222 5.24 13.01 -20.68
CA LYS A 222 5.66 12.78 -19.29
C LYS A 222 5.25 13.93 -18.39
N VAL A 223 4.82 13.57 -17.19
CA VAL A 223 4.60 14.52 -16.08
C VAL A 223 5.71 14.34 -15.08
N ARG A 224 6.44 15.43 -14.81
CA ARG A 224 7.44 15.48 -13.74
C ARG A 224 6.90 16.16 -12.51
N ILE A 225 7.05 15.49 -11.37
CA ILE A 225 6.74 16.02 -10.04
C ILE A 225 7.92 15.80 -9.08
N THR A 226 7.90 16.54 -7.97
CA THR A 226 8.79 16.26 -6.82
C THR A 226 7.92 15.92 -5.62
N MET A 227 8.10 14.72 -5.09
CA MET A 227 7.47 14.29 -3.85
C MET A 227 8.21 14.90 -2.66
N PRO A 228 7.54 15.58 -1.74
CA PRO A 228 8.21 16.17 -0.58
C PRO A 228 8.81 15.11 0.33
N SER A 229 8.17 13.95 0.45
CA SER A 229 8.62 12.86 1.29
C SER A 229 7.99 11.53 0.82
N LEU A 230 8.69 10.42 1.06
CA LEU A 230 8.17 9.05 0.96
C LEU A 230 8.67 8.27 2.18
N LYS A 231 7.75 7.77 3.00
CA LYS A 231 8.08 6.87 4.13
C LYS A 231 7.71 5.43 3.73
N TYR A 232 6.46 5.02 3.84
CA TYR A 232 5.98 3.71 3.42
C TYR A 232 5.21 3.79 2.11
N TRP A 233 4.30 4.78 1.97
CA TRP A 233 3.36 4.83 0.86
C TRP A 233 2.94 6.25 0.48
N ASN A 234 3.05 6.56 -0.80
CA ASN A 234 2.43 7.75 -1.40
C ASN A 234 1.41 7.34 -2.47
N MET A 235 0.27 7.99 -2.48
CA MET A 235 -0.72 7.96 -3.55
C MET A 235 -0.64 9.28 -4.33
N ILE A 236 -0.28 9.21 -5.60
CA ILE A 236 -0.21 10.34 -6.53
C ILE A 236 -1.39 10.22 -7.48
N VAL A 237 -2.13 11.29 -7.66
CA VAL A 237 -3.29 11.33 -8.56
C VAL A 237 -3.09 12.41 -9.61
N LEU A 238 -3.17 11.99 -10.88
CA LEU A 238 -3.15 12.86 -12.05
C LEU A 238 -4.57 12.93 -12.61
N GLU A 239 -5.08 14.14 -12.76
CA GLU A 239 -6.40 14.41 -13.33
C GLU A 239 -6.22 14.87 -14.77
N TYR A 240 -6.88 14.15 -15.72
CA TYR A 240 -6.86 14.51 -17.12
C TYR A 240 -7.81 15.70 -17.41
N GLU A 241 -7.52 16.45 -18.51
CA GLU A 241 -8.43 17.50 -19.03
C GLU A 241 -9.72 16.92 -19.60
#